data_8e08f41ce24ac4f51f7f57345c12bf0f
#
_entry.id   8e08f41ce24ac4f51f7f57345c12bf0f
#
_cell.length_a   1.000
_cell.length_b   1.000
_cell.length_c   1.000
_cell.angle_alpha   90.00
_cell.angle_beta   90.00
_cell.angle_gamma   90.00
#
_symmetry.space_group_name_H-M   'P 1'
#
loop_
_entity.id
_entity.type
_entity.pdbx_description
1 polymer ?
#
loop_
_entity_poly.entity_id
_entity_poly.type
_entity_poly.pdbx_seq_one_letter_code
_entity_poly.pdbx_strand_id
1 'polypeptide(L)'
;SQIGHVSADSINPSSANENKYFFADLSKLDDLNKMFEELIAEGNSVGAKLGVCVENCPVGLGEPVFDKLNADLAKAIMSINAVKSVSIGNAENILNLKGSEIRDEIRSDGFASNNAGGILGGISNGDNIDLDFLIKPTSSIKKKGKTVDKDGNEVDIEVTGRHDPCVGIRAVPIAEAMVNLVIMDHLLRNRAQCGEVDQQLPFTK
;
A
#
# COMPACT_ATOMS: atom_id res chain seq x y z
N SER A 1 -5.56 -7.25 -1.57
CA SER A 1 -5.14 -6.88 -2.95
C SER A 1 -6.32 -6.90 -3.91
N GLN A 2 -6.31 -5.98 -4.88
CA GLN A 2 -7.30 -5.93 -5.95
C GLN A 2 -6.65 -5.36 -7.21
N ILE A 3 -6.94 -5.94 -8.38
CA ILE A 3 -6.55 -5.39 -9.67
C ILE A 3 -7.81 -5.28 -10.53
N GLY A 4 -8.16 -4.05 -10.96
CA GLY A 4 -9.41 -3.80 -11.64
C GLY A 4 -10.62 -4.28 -10.82
N HIS A 5 -11.42 -5.19 -11.39
CA HIS A 5 -12.56 -5.78 -10.70
C HIS A 5 -12.25 -7.11 -9.98
N VAL A 6 -11.03 -7.64 -10.13
CA VAL A 6 -10.61 -8.89 -9.49
C VAL A 6 -10.05 -8.60 -8.10
N SER A 7 -10.76 -9.04 -7.07
CA SER A 7 -10.36 -8.93 -5.66
C SER A 7 -9.87 -10.28 -5.13
N ALA A 8 -8.91 -10.26 -4.23
CA ALA A 8 -8.50 -11.45 -3.48
C ALA A 8 -9.61 -11.83 -2.48
N ASP A 9 -9.96 -13.10 -2.40
CA ASP A 9 -10.86 -13.64 -1.37
C ASP A 9 -10.07 -14.00 -0.10
N SER A 10 -8.79 -14.36 -0.26
CA SER A 10 -7.85 -14.61 0.83
C SER A 10 -6.51 -13.96 0.52
N ILE A 11 -5.85 -13.44 1.55
CA ILE A 11 -4.56 -12.77 1.40
C ILE A 11 -3.47 -13.68 1.98
N ASN A 12 -2.61 -14.19 1.10
CA ASN A 12 -1.38 -14.86 1.47
C ASN A 12 -0.20 -14.08 0.85
N PRO A 13 0.51 -13.24 1.61
CA PRO A 13 1.59 -12.41 1.09
C PRO A 13 2.70 -13.24 0.41
N SER A 14 3.00 -14.44 0.90
CA SER A 14 4.01 -15.32 0.31
C SER A 14 3.69 -15.71 -1.13
N SER A 15 2.41 -15.88 -1.45
CA SER A 15 1.95 -16.23 -2.80
C SER A 15 2.18 -15.12 -3.84
N ALA A 16 2.36 -13.88 -3.39
CA ALA A 16 2.60 -12.75 -4.28
C ALA A 16 3.88 -12.95 -5.11
N ASN A 17 4.92 -13.52 -4.54
CA ASN A 17 6.19 -13.76 -5.22
C ASN A 17 6.16 -14.99 -6.17
N GLU A 18 5.09 -15.79 -6.15
CA GLU A 18 4.95 -17.00 -6.96
C GLU A 18 4.30 -16.76 -8.33
N ASN A 19 3.84 -15.54 -8.60
CA ASN A 19 3.14 -15.23 -9.83
C ASN A 19 3.53 -13.88 -10.43
N LYS A 20 3.31 -13.74 -11.73
CA LYS A 20 3.69 -12.54 -12.50
C LYS A 20 2.91 -11.27 -12.15
N TYR A 21 1.82 -11.39 -11.40
CA TYR A 21 0.96 -10.26 -10.99
C TYR A 21 1.27 -9.75 -9.58
N PHE A 22 2.14 -10.42 -8.85
CA PHE A 22 2.36 -10.18 -7.42
C PHE A 22 1.03 -10.18 -6.64
N PHE A 23 0.12 -11.09 -7.02
CA PHE A 23 -1.21 -11.18 -6.44
C PHE A 23 -1.23 -12.21 -5.31
N ALA A 24 -1.79 -11.81 -4.16
CA ALA A 24 -1.72 -12.59 -2.93
C ALA A 24 -2.75 -13.74 -2.85
N ASP A 25 -3.51 -14.00 -3.93
CA ASP A 25 -4.49 -15.09 -4.01
C ASP A 25 -4.34 -15.84 -5.34
N LEU A 26 -3.73 -17.04 -5.26
CA LEU A 26 -3.46 -17.85 -6.44
C LEU A 26 -4.74 -18.38 -7.12
N SER A 27 -5.87 -18.48 -6.39
CA SER A 27 -7.14 -18.92 -6.95
C SER A 27 -7.74 -17.97 -7.98
N LYS A 28 -7.29 -16.71 -8.00
CA LYS A 28 -7.76 -15.64 -8.90
C LYS A 28 -6.89 -15.45 -10.15
N LEU A 29 -5.86 -16.26 -10.34
CA LEU A 29 -4.92 -16.05 -11.46
C LEU A 29 -5.57 -16.23 -12.83
N ASP A 30 -6.54 -17.13 -12.97
CA ASP A 30 -7.28 -17.32 -14.23
C ASP A 30 -8.18 -16.11 -14.55
N ASP A 31 -8.84 -15.56 -13.56
CA ASP A 31 -9.64 -14.33 -13.70
C ASP A 31 -8.76 -13.14 -14.10
N LEU A 32 -7.58 -13.03 -13.48
CA LEU A 32 -6.59 -12.01 -13.86
C LEU A 32 -6.09 -12.20 -15.28
N ASN A 33 -5.71 -13.42 -15.68
CA ASN A 33 -5.26 -13.70 -17.05
C ASN A 33 -6.31 -13.25 -18.08
N LYS A 34 -7.57 -13.64 -17.87
CA LYS A 34 -8.68 -13.28 -18.76
C LYS A 34 -8.87 -11.76 -18.84
N MET A 35 -8.91 -11.10 -17.68
CA MET A 35 -9.04 -9.63 -17.62
C MET A 35 -7.89 -8.94 -18.36
N PHE A 36 -6.65 -9.39 -18.18
CA PHE A 36 -5.50 -8.79 -18.87
C PHE A 36 -5.50 -9.03 -20.37
N GLU A 37 -5.96 -10.19 -20.86
CA GLU A 37 -6.16 -10.45 -22.29
C GLU A 37 -7.17 -9.48 -22.89
N GLU A 38 -8.30 -9.26 -22.23
CA GLU A 38 -9.33 -8.30 -22.64
C GLU A 38 -8.78 -6.87 -22.68
N LEU A 39 -8.06 -6.43 -21.63
CA LEU A 39 -7.47 -5.09 -21.55
C LEU A 39 -6.43 -4.84 -22.65
N ILE A 40 -5.60 -5.83 -22.95
CA ILE A 40 -4.60 -5.74 -24.04
C ILE A 40 -5.30 -5.64 -25.39
N ALA A 41 -6.35 -6.46 -25.62
CA ALA A 41 -7.13 -6.42 -26.85
C ALA A 41 -7.84 -5.07 -27.05
N GLU A 42 -8.33 -4.47 -25.97
CA GLU A 42 -8.98 -3.16 -25.99
C GLU A 42 -7.99 -1.97 -26.04
N GLY A 43 -6.70 -2.19 -25.79
CA GLY A 43 -5.71 -1.13 -25.61
C GLY A 43 -5.97 -0.25 -24.41
N ASN A 44 -6.48 -0.85 -23.30
CA ASN A 44 -6.93 -0.17 -22.09
C ASN A 44 -6.07 -0.52 -20.87
N SER A 45 -6.40 0.07 -19.72
CA SER A 45 -5.70 -0.17 -18.45
C SER A 45 -6.66 -0.14 -17.26
N VAL A 46 -6.22 -0.72 -16.14
CA VAL A 46 -6.94 -0.71 -14.86
C VAL A 46 -6.04 -0.26 -13.72
N GLY A 47 -6.65 0.21 -12.64
CA GLY A 47 -5.98 0.52 -11.38
C GLY A 47 -5.84 -0.71 -10.49
N ALA A 48 -5.21 -0.50 -9.33
CA ALA A 48 -5.04 -1.53 -8.31
C ALA A 48 -5.17 -0.94 -6.90
N LYS A 49 -5.60 -1.80 -5.96
CA LYS A 49 -5.45 -1.62 -4.52
C LYS A 49 -4.38 -2.60 -4.04
N LEU A 50 -3.34 -2.09 -3.44
CA LEU A 50 -2.20 -2.84 -2.92
C LEU A 50 -2.11 -2.66 -1.41
N GLY A 51 -1.66 -3.70 -0.72
CA GLY A 51 -1.37 -3.67 0.70
C GLY A 51 0.10 -3.97 0.97
N VAL A 52 0.65 -3.38 2.02
CA VAL A 52 1.95 -3.72 2.59
C VAL A 52 1.77 -4.01 4.06
N CYS A 53 2.32 -5.13 4.50
CA CYS A 53 2.41 -5.50 5.91
C CYS A 53 3.88 -5.54 6.33
N VAL A 54 4.21 -4.85 7.43
CA VAL A 54 5.53 -4.92 8.06
C VAL A 54 5.41 -5.74 9.32
N GLU A 55 6.00 -6.92 9.31
CA GLU A 55 6.04 -7.81 10.47
C GLU A 55 7.26 -7.51 11.35
N ASN A 56 7.11 -7.75 12.66
CA ASN A 56 8.19 -7.59 13.64
C ASN A 56 8.80 -6.17 13.67
N CYS A 57 7.99 -5.15 13.43
CA CYS A 57 8.46 -3.77 13.53
C CYS A 57 8.83 -3.44 14.99
N PRO A 58 10.03 -2.89 15.27
CA PRO A 58 10.39 -2.48 16.61
C PRO A 58 9.40 -1.45 17.19
N VAL A 59 9.15 -1.52 18.50
CA VAL A 59 8.36 -0.51 19.21
C VAL A 59 9.13 0.81 19.28
N GLY A 60 8.41 1.92 19.20
CA GLY A 60 8.98 3.25 19.45
C GLY A 60 9.56 3.95 18.24
N LEU A 61 9.33 3.45 17.01
CA LEU A 61 9.74 4.13 15.79
C LEU A 61 8.75 5.24 15.44
N GLY A 62 9.24 6.43 15.21
CA GLY A 62 8.46 7.62 14.91
C GLY A 62 8.84 8.78 15.83
N GLU A 63 8.62 10.00 15.37
CA GLU A 63 8.95 11.23 16.09
C GLU A 63 7.68 12.09 16.27
N PRO A 64 7.43 12.67 17.46
CA PRO A 64 6.46 13.74 17.58
C PRO A 64 7.07 15.00 16.92
N VAL A 65 6.38 15.80 16.31
CA VAL A 65 5.07 16.17 15.92
C VAL A 65 4.93 16.00 14.40
N PHE A 66 6.04 16.21 13.65
CA PHE A 66 6.07 16.28 12.18
C PHE A 66 6.56 14.99 11.53
N ASP A 67 7.49 14.27 12.15
CA ASP A 67 8.09 13.04 11.62
C ASP A 67 7.43 11.79 12.23
N LYS A 68 6.10 11.79 12.29
CA LYS A 68 5.32 10.64 12.69
C LYS A 68 5.49 9.51 11.68
N LEU A 69 5.67 8.29 12.16
CA LEU A 69 5.91 7.13 11.30
C LEU A 69 4.81 6.96 10.23
N ASN A 70 3.52 7.12 10.60
CA ASN A 70 2.41 7.06 9.64
C ASN A 70 2.47 8.18 8.59
N ALA A 71 2.94 9.37 8.95
CA ALA A 71 3.08 10.49 8.02
C ALA A 71 4.19 10.23 7.00
N ASP A 72 5.36 9.74 7.46
CA ASP A 72 6.48 9.45 6.56
C ASP A 72 6.21 8.22 5.67
N LEU A 73 5.55 7.18 6.19
CA LEU A 73 5.07 6.06 5.38
C LEU A 73 4.10 6.52 4.30
N ALA A 74 3.11 7.34 4.66
CA ALA A 74 2.15 7.88 3.71
C ALA A 74 2.83 8.78 2.66
N LYS A 75 3.79 9.63 3.05
CA LYS A 75 4.59 10.46 2.16
C LYS A 75 5.40 9.61 1.17
N ALA A 76 6.06 8.56 1.65
CA ALA A 76 6.86 7.68 0.81
C ALA A 76 6.00 6.97 -0.23
N ILE A 77 4.89 6.35 0.18
CA ILE A 77 3.97 5.66 -0.72
C ILE A 77 3.29 6.64 -1.68
N MET A 78 2.84 7.81 -1.19
CA MET A 78 2.23 8.83 -2.05
C MET A 78 3.21 9.41 -3.08
N SER A 79 4.53 9.32 -2.87
CA SER A 79 5.55 9.73 -3.83
C SER A 79 5.69 8.76 -5.01
N ILE A 80 5.16 7.55 -4.91
CA ILE A 80 5.15 6.58 -6.02
C ILE A 80 4.18 7.09 -7.10
N ASN A 81 4.65 7.11 -8.34
CA ASN A 81 3.84 7.58 -9.46
C ASN A 81 2.50 6.83 -9.55
N ALA A 82 1.44 7.58 -9.85
CA ALA A 82 0.06 7.11 -10.00
C ALA A 82 -0.65 6.69 -8.70
N VAL A 83 -0.02 6.71 -7.54
CA VAL A 83 -0.69 6.56 -6.25
C VAL A 83 -1.65 7.73 -6.02
N LYS A 84 -2.85 7.44 -5.49
CA LYS A 84 -3.92 8.41 -5.28
C LYS A 84 -4.47 8.45 -3.86
N SER A 85 -4.26 7.40 -3.08
CA SER A 85 -4.59 7.38 -1.66
C SER A 85 -3.66 6.42 -0.92
N VAL A 86 -3.49 6.67 0.36
CA VAL A 86 -2.82 5.79 1.32
C VAL A 86 -3.71 5.72 2.55
N SER A 87 -3.88 4.54 3.09
CA SER A 87 -4.59 4.29 4.34
C SER A 87 -3.77 3.38 5.26
N ILE A 88 -3.94 3.53 6.56
CA ILE A 88 -3.21 2.76 7.57
C ILE A 88 -4.24 2.15 8.52
N GLY A 89 -4.07 0.86 8.82
CA GLY A 89 -4.99 0.09 9.63
C GLY A 89 -6.38 -0.04 9.00
N ASN A 90 -7.41 -0.14 9.84
CA ASN A 90 -8.80 -0.39 9.42
C ASN A 90 -9.51 0.87 8.89
N ALA A 91 -8.84 1.65 8.05
CA ALA A 91 -9.37 2.92 7.55
C ALA A 91 -10.65 2.79 6.71
N GLU A 92 -10.88 1.64 6.09
CA GLU A 92 -12.08 1.41 5.26
C GLU A 92 -13.38 1.41 6.08
N ASN A 93 -13.32 0.92 7.32
CA ASN A 93 -14.48 0.77 8.19
C ASN A 93 -14.57 1.84 9.29
N ILE A 94 -13.60 2.73 9.38
CA ILE A 94 -13.43 3.66 10.50
C ILE A 94 -14.66 4.55 10.73
N LEU A 95 -15.38 4.91 9.68
CA LEU A 95 -16.57 5.76 9.78
C LEU A 95 -17.79 5.02 10.36
N ASN A 96 -17.78 3.70 10.30
CA ASN A 96 -18.89 2.85 10.76
C ASN A 96 -18.69 2.32 12.19
N LEU A 97 -17.51 2.55 12.77
CA LEU A 97 -17.14 2.06 14.09
C LEU A 97 -17.19 3.17 15.14
N LYS A 98 -17.61 2.80 16.34
CA LYS A 98 -17.53 3.67 17.52
C LYS A 98 -16.12 3.59 18.13
N GLY A 99 -15.74 4.59 18.93
CA GLY A 99 -14.45 4.60 19.59
C GLY A 99 -14.17 3.37 20.47
N SER A 100 -15.19 2.76 21.04
CA SER A 100 -15.08 1.50 21.81
C SER A 100 -14.81 0.27 20.94
N GLU A 101 -15.24 0.31 19.67
CA GLU A 101 -15.13 -0.81 18.74
C GLU A 101 -13.80 -0.79 17.96
N ILE A 102 -13.23 0.41 17.78
CA ILE A 102 -11.96 0.58 17.05
C ILE A 102 -10.74 0.51 17.97
N ARG A 103 -10.92 0.54 19.29
CA ARG A 103 -9.81 0.54 20.25
C ARG A 103 -9.13 -0.82 20.26
N ASP A 104 -7.83 -0.85 20.00
CA ASP A 104 -7.00 -2.04 20.11
C ASP A 104 -6.66 -2.29 21.59
N GLU A 105 -7.37 -3.23 22.21
CA GLU A 105 -7.16 -3.58 23.60
C GLU A 105 -5.91 -4.45 23.76
N ILE A 106 -5.13 -4.18 24.82
CA ILE A 106 -3.96 -4.97 25.17
C ILE A 106 -4.39 -6.08 26.11
N ARG A 107 -4.04 -7.32 25.80
CA ARG A 107 -4.25 -8.52 26.58
C ARG A 107 -2.91 -9.10 27.06
N SER A 108 -2.95 -10.14 27.85
CA SER A 108 -1.74 -10.81 28.37
C SER A 108 -0.88 -11.47 27.28
N ASP A 109 -1.44 -11.72 26.13
CA ASP A 109 -0.84 -12.37 24.96
C ASP A 109 -0.60 -11.43 23.77
N GLY A 110 -0.92 -10.13 23.91
CA GLY A 110 -0.71 -9.11 22.89
C GLY A 110 -1.91 -8.20 22.64
N PHE A 111 -1.97 -7.59 21.48
CA PHE A 111 -3.13 -6.81 21.06
C PHE A 111 -4.28 -7.72 20.63
N ALA A 112 -5.50 -7.40 21.05
CA ALA A 112 -6.71 -8.14 20.67
C ALA A 112 -7.18 -7.83 19.24
N SER A 113 -6.75 -6.70 18.67
CA SER A 113 -7.03 -6.24 17.32
C SER A 113 -5.93 -5.28 16.88
N ASN A 114 -5.87 -4.99 15.58
CA ASN A 114 -4.90 -4.06 15.00
C ASN A 114 -5.61 -3.02 14.08
N ASN A 115 -6.64 -2.38 14.62
CA ASN A 115 -7.37 -1.34 13.87
C ASN A 115 -6.51 -0.12 13.56
N ALA A 116 -5.57 0.19 14.45
CA ALA A 116 -4.62 1.30 14.28
C ALA A 116 -3.52 1.01 13.24
N GLY A 117 -3.38 -0.25 12.78
CA GLY A 117 -2.36 -0.64 11.82
C GLY A 117 -0.93 -0.52 12.37
N GLY A 118 -0.71 -0.91 13.63
CA GLY A 118 0.62 -0.96 14.26
C GLY A 118 1.19 0.40 14.68
N ILE A 119 0.43 1.49 14.53
CA ILE A 119 0.92 2.85 14.81
C ILE A 119 -0.08 3.62 15.67
N LEU A 120 0.33 4.03 16.85
CA LEU A 120 -0.46 4.84 17.77
C LEU A 120 0.26 6.16 18.06
N GLY A 121 -0.44 7.28 17.92
CA GLY A 121 0.14 8.60 18.13
C GLY A 121 1.27 8.98 17.16
N GLY A 122 1.46 8.19 16.10
CA GLY A 122 2.54 8.35 15.13
C GLY A 122 3.79 7.50 15.44
N ILE A 123 3.68 6.59 16.40
CA ILE A 123 4.79 5.76 16.90
C ILE A 123 4.40 4.29 16.78
N SER A 124 5.32 3.43 16.34
CA SER A 124 5.08 1.98 16.24
C SER A 124 4.86 1.38 17.63
N ASN A 125 3.85 0.49 17.74
CA ASN A 125 3.44 -0.12 18.98
C ASN A 125 3.89 -1.59 19.14
N GLY A 126 4.59 -2.15 18.14
CA GLY A 126 5.10 -3.52 18.12
C GLY A 126 4.18 -4.53 17.43
N ASP A 127 2.97 -4.12 17.06
CA ASP A 127 2.12 -4.92 16.18
C ASP A 127 2.51 -4.75 14.71
N ASN A 128 1.96 -5.56 13.83
CA ASN A 128 2.20 -5.42 12.40
C ASN A 128 1.77 -4.04 11.91
N ILE A 129 2.60 -3.42 11.05
CA ILE A 129 2.19 -2.20 10.37
C ILE A 129 1.48 -2.59 9.08
N ASP A 130 0.19 -2.28 9.02
CA ASP A 130 -0.66 -2.55 7.86
C ASP A 130 -1.04 -1.25 7.16
N LEU A 131 -0.72 -1.16 5.88
CA LEU A 131 -1.12 -0.03 5.05
C LEU A 131 -1.62 -0.50 3.69
N ASP A 132 -2.62 0.22 3.17
CA ASP A 132 -3.18 0.04 1.83
C ASP A 132 -3.03 1.31 1.00
N PHE A 133 -2.93 1.16 -0.31
CA PHE A 133 -2.89 2.31 -1.22
C PHE A 133 -3.52 2.01 -2.57
N LEU A 134 -4.03 3.06 -3.21
CA LEU A 134 -4.69 2.97 -4.51
C LEU A 134 -3.81 3.56 -5.60
N ILE A 135 -3.70 2.83 -6.71
CA ILE A 135 -3.02 3.26 -7.91
C ILE A 135 -4.05 3.45 -9.02
N LYS A 136 -4.03 4.63 -9.65
CA LYS A 136 -4.92 4.90 -10.79
C LYS A 136 -4.51 4.12 -12.03
N PRO A 137 -5.44 3.85 -12.96
CA PRO A 137 -5.11 3.33 -14.28
C PRO A 137 -4.12 4.25 -15.02
N THR A 138 -3.29 3.67 -15.86
CA THR A 138 -2.45 4.44 -16.80
C THR A 138 -3.33 5.18 -17.79
N SER A 139 -3.18 6.49 -17.90
CA SER A 139 -3.98 7.30 -18.84
C SER A 139 -3.39 7.36 -20.25
N SER A 140 -2.10 7.07 -20.42
CA SER A 140 -1.43 6.96 -21.71
C SER A 140 -1.69 5.57 -22.32
N ILE A 141 -2.87 5.41 -22.91
CA ILE A 141 -3.38 4.16 -23.50
C ILE A 141 -3.52 4.30 -25.03
N LYS A 142 -3.71 3.16 -25.73
CA LYS A 142 -3.89 3.12 -27.19
C LYS A 142 -5.31 3.49 -27.63
N LYS A 143 -5.97 4.37 -26.90
CA LYS A 143 -7.29 4.91 -27.26
C LYS A 143 -7.16 6.39 -27.56
N LYS A 144 -7.84 6.84 -28.61
CA LYS A 144 -7.91 8.27 -28.95
C LYS A 144 -8.55 9.06 -27.82
N GLY A 145 -7.90 10.12 -27.43
CA GLY A 145 -8.39 11.10 -26.46
C GLY A 145 -8.50 12.47 -27.08
N LYS A 146 -9.16 13.38 -26.40
CA LYS A 146 -9.23 14.79 -26.77
C LYS A 146 -8.19 15.61 -26.01
N THR A 147 -7.59 16.56 -26.70
CA THR A 147 -6.68 17.54 -26.12
C THR A 147 -6.78 18.85 -26.88
N VAL A 148 -5.97 19.83 -26.52
CA VAL A 148 -5.84 21.08 -27.27
C VAL A 148 -4.40 21.24 -27.77
N ASP A 149 -4.26 21.81 -28.95
CA ASP A 149 -2.95 22.21 -29.50
C ASP A 149 -2.44 23.50 -28.82
N LYS A 150 -1.25 23.95 -29.24
CA LYS A 150 -0.62 25.19 -28.70
C LYS A 150 -1.43 26.46 -28.99
N ASP A 151 -2.33 26.42 -29.99
CA ASP A 151 -3.16 27.54 -30.39
C ASP A 151 -4.57 27.47 -29.77
N GLY A 152 -4.84 26.44 -28.93
CA GLY A 152 -6.09 26.26 -28.20
C GLY A 152 -7.17 25.50 -28.99
N ASN A 153 -6.87 24.94 -30.14
CA ASN A 153 -7.83 24.15 -30.94
C ASN A 153 -7.96 22.73 -30.41
N GLU A 154 -9.17 22.19 -30.39
CA GLU A 154 -9.41 20.78 -30.02
C GLU A 154 -8.82 19.85 -31.09
N VAL A 155 -8.00 18.90 -30.66
CA VAL A 155 -7.39 17.88 -31.48
C VAL A 155 -7.47 16.50 -30.84
N ASP A 156 -7.40 15.46 -31.67
CA ASP A 156 -7.29 14.09 -31.18
C ASP A 156 -5.82 13.78 -30.87
N ILE A 157 -5.60 13.11 -29.74
CA ILE A 157 -4.31 12.55 -29.37
C ILE A 157 -4.41 11.03 -29.23
N GLU A 158 -3.43 10.33 -29.74
CA GLU A 158 -3.27 8.89 -29.54
C GLU A 158 -1.83 8.62 -29.10
N VAL A 159 -1.67 7.89 -28.02
CA VAL A 159 -0.35 7.54 -27.50
C VAL A 159 0.06 6.19 -28.09
N THR A 160 1.16 6.19 -28.83
CA THR A 160 1.74 4.99 -29.43
C THR A 160 2.85 4.42 -28.52
N GLY A 161 3.07 3.10 -28.59
CA GLY A 161 4.12 2.43 -27.83
C GLY A 161 3.59 1.31 -26.93
N ARG A 162 4.48 0.79 -26.08
CA ARG A 162 4.13 -0.23 -25.09
C ARG A 162 3.58 0.43 -23.83
N HIS A 163 2.40 0.00 -23.40
CA HIS A 163 1.77 0.44 -22.17
C HIS A 163 1.53 -0.76 -21.25
N ASP A 164 1.71 -0.55 -19.94
CA ASP A 164 1.36 -1.56 -18.96
C ASP A 164 -0.15 -1.51 -18.71
N PRO A 165 -0.87 -2.63 -18.86
CA PRO A 165 -2.31 -2.67 -18.56
C PRO A 165 -2.63 -2.37 -17.10
N CYS A 166 -1.68 -2.59 -16.19
CA CYS A 166 -1.77 -2.19 -14.79
C CYS A 166 -0.38 -1.88 -14.23
N VAL A 167 -0.13 -0.64 -13.87
CA VAL A 167 1.13 -0.22 -13.22
C VAL A 167 1.24 -0.68 -11.77
N GLY A 168 0.13 -1.09 -11.15
CA GLY A 168 0.10 -1.63 -9.79
C GLY A 168 1.02 -2.84 -9.61
N ILE A 169 1.14 -3.71 -10.62
CA ILE A 169 2.03 -4.86 -10.58
C ILE A 169 3.48 -4.44 -10.31
N ARG A 170 3.96 -3.39 -10.98
CA ARG A 170 5.32 -2.87 -10.77
C ARG A 170 5.49 -2.10 -9.47
N ALA A 171 4.40 -1.59 -8.92
CA ALA A 171 4.42 -0.83 -7.68
C ALA A 171 4.63 -1.72 -6.45
N VAL A 172 4.37 -3.02 -6.52
CA VAL A 172 4.56 -3.94 -5.39
C VAL A 172 5.99 -3.90 -4.85
N PRO A 173 7.03 -4.25 -5.62
CA PRO A 173 8.40 -4.21 -5.11
C PRO A 173 8.88 -2.78 -4.81
N ILE A 174 8.33 -1.77 -5.49
CA ILE A 174 8.68 -0.36 -5.21
C ILE A 174 8.13 0.05 -3.84
N ALA A 175 6.87 -0.29 -3.53
CA ALA A 175 6.25 0.04 -2.26
C ALA A 175 6.98 -0.65 -1.09
N GLU A 176 7.32 -1.92 -1.25
CA GLU A 176 8.11 -2.68 -0.29
C GLU A 176 9.46 -2.00 -0.01
N ALA A 177 10.19 -1.61 -1.05
CA ALA A 177 11.45 -0.88 -0.91
C ALA A 177 11.27 0.48 -0.22
N MET A 178 10.23 1.25 -0.58
CA MET A 178 9.97 2.56 0.02
C MET A 178 9.61 2.46 1.51
N VAL A 179 8.80 1.47 1.88
CA VAL A 179 8.45 1.21 3.30
C VAL A 179 9.70 0.82 4.09
N ASN A 180 10.54 -0.08 3.56
CA ASN A 180 11.79 -0.47 4.20
C ASN A 180 12.75 0.71 4.41
N LEU A 181 12.84 1.64 3.46
CA LEU A 181 13.66 2.84 3.61
C LEU A 181 13.17 3.73 4.76
N VAL A 182 11.86 3.92 4.89
CA VAL A 182 11.26 4.70 5.99
C VAL A 182 11.50 4.02 7.34
N ILE A 183 11.22 2.72 7.44
CA ILE A 183 11.43 1.96 8.68
C ILE A 183 12.90 2.02 9.10
N MET A 184 13.83 1.86 8.17
CA MET A 184 15.26 1.92 8.47
C MET A 184 15.70 3.32 8.93
N ASP A 185 15.20 4.39 8.31
CA ASP A 185 15.50 5.76 8.73
C ASP A 185 15.03 6.00 10.17
N HIS A 186 13.80 5.63 10.49
CA HIS A 186 13.26 5.75 11.84
C HIS A 186 13.98 4.86 12.85
N LEU A 187 14.42 3.67 12.46
CA LEU A 187 15.22 2.79 13.33
C LEU A 187 16.57 3.42 13.65
N LEU A 188 17.24 4.00 12.67
CA LEU A 188 18.54 4.67 12.87
C LEU A 188 18.39 5.91 13.76
N ARG A 189 17.33 6.71 13.58
CA ARG A 189 17.01 7.85 14.44
C ARG A 189 16.74 7.41 15.87
N ASN A 190 15.91 6.37 16.06
CA ASN A 190 15.60 5.83 17.37
C ASN A 190 16.88 5.37 18.10
N ARG A 191 17.76 4.62 17.43
CA ARG A 191 19.04 4.20 17.99
C ARG A 191 19.98 5.37 18.33
N ALA A 192 19.98 6.42 17.53
CA ALA A 192 20.81 7.61 17.78
C ALA A 192 20.34 8.37 19.04
N GLN A 193 19.05 8.35 19.34
CA GLN A 193 18.46 9.04 20.51
C GLN A 193 18.47 8.17 21.78
N CYS A 194 18.06 6.91 21.65
CA CYS A 194 17.79 6.02 22.77
C CYS A 194 18.92 5.02 23.04
N GLY A 195 19.88 4.86 22.12
CA GLY A 195 20.89 3.81 22.18
C GLY A 195 20.29 2.42 21.94
N GLU A 196 20.91 1.39 22.49
CA GLU A 196 20.40 0.03 22.45
C GLU A 196 19.45 -0.17 23.64
N VAL A 197 18.18 0.13 23.45
CA VAL A 197 17.12 -0.15 24.41
C VAL A 197 16.54 -1.51 24.08
N ASP A 198 16.41 -2.38 25.10
CA ASP A 198 15.63 -3.61 24.98
C ASP A 198 14.15 -3.25 24.88
N GLN A 199 13.62 -3.32 23.66
CA GLN A 199 12.25 -2.91 23.33
C GLN A 199 11.24 -4.05 23.49
N GLN A 200 11.47 -4.94 24.44
CA GLN A 200 10.53 -6.03 24.70
C GLN A 200 9.26 -5.51 25.37
N LEU A 201 8.14 -5.68 24.70
CA LEU A 201 6.84 -5.57 25.36
C LEU A 201 6.66 -6.78 26.30
N PRO A 202 5.95 -6.62 27.43
CA PRO A 202 5.83 -7.68 28.43
C PRO A 202 5.15 -8.96 27.94
N PHE A 203 4.57 -8.93 26.74
CA PHE A 203 3.90 -10.05 26.08
C PHE A 203 4.59 -10.52 24.77
N THR A 204 5.69 -9.88 24.36
CA THR A 204 6.51 -10.36 23.24
C THR A 204 7.46 -11.44 23.76
N LYS A 205 7.36 -12.65 23.23
CA LYS A 205 8.29 -13.75 23.51
C LYS A 205 9.35 -13.85 22.46
#